data_662cb61e4e868ca5852a6c25446aae6c
#
_entry.id   662cb61e4e868ca5852a6c25446aae6c
#
_cell.length_a   1.000
_cell.length_b   1.000
_cell.length_c   1.000
_cell.angle_alpha   90.00
_cell.angle_beta   90.00
_cell.angle_gamma   90.00
#
_symmetry.space_group_name_H-M   'P 1'
#
loop_
_entity.id
_entity.type
_entity.pdbx_description
1 polymer ?
#
loop_
_entity_poly.entity_id
_entity_poly.type
_entity_poly.pdbx_seq_one_letter_code
_entity_poly.pdbx_strand_id
1 'polypeptide(L)'
;VIHSRALALKKTLYGTAGNGSTVPLTDVELIAFLARQNCSETRKHVVKTGLSLVGKVPYFWGGKSAAGWNDEWNTPKLVTAAGSTTTGTIRPFGLDCSGFSDWTYKTAVGVSLNGASWSQWDESYAITAEELLPGDLGFLMDDDGGGWNHVLIFAGYDAEGTRMWVHSSGGIGVILNTPSYEGRLSYRRLSIVDYDAPVVNSPNGEALYTLEVEVTHYCACAKCCGSNAQGLTASGKQAAVGMVAMSSHYPFGTQIMINGTMYTVEDRGGSGIENNIHRVDIYVPDHQQALRMGRYTTTATIYRLGR
;
A
#
# COMPACT_ATOMS: atom_id res chain seq x y z
N VAL A 1 -3.28 19.02 -32.71
CA VAL A 1 -3.56 17.63 -33.16
C VAL A 1 -2.99 16.59 -32.19
N ILE A 2 -1.74 16.71 -31.73
CA ILE A 2 -1.13 15.76 -30.78
C ILE A 2 -1.81 15.86 -29.41
N HIS A 3 -2.08 17.06 -28.92
CA HIS A 3 -2.73 17.30 -27.63
C HIS A 3 -4.17 16.77 -27.60
N SER A 4 -4.94 17.00 -28.67
CA SER A 4 -6.31 16.49 -28.79
C SER A 4 -6.37 14.97 -28.95
N ARG A 5 -5.37 14.34 -29.60
CA ARG A 5 -5.27 12.87 -29.67
C ARG A 5 -4.86 12.25 -28.33
N ALA A 6 -3.95 12.89 -27.58
CA ALA A 6 -3.58 12.48 -26.24
C ALA A 6 -4.77 12.58 -25.28
N LEU A 7 -5.59 13.66 -25.37
CA LEU A 7 -6.83 13.82 -24.60
C LEU A 7 -7.89 12.77 -24.97
N ALA A 8 -8.04 12.47 -26.26
CA ALA A 8 -8.97 11.44 -26.74
C ALA A 8 -8.53 10.04 -26.30
N LEU A 9 -7.21 9.73 -26.36
CA LEU A 9 -6.65 8.47 -25.88
C LEU A 9 -6.80 8.34 -24.35
N LYS A 10 -6.57 9.45 -23.62
CA LYS A 10 -6.77 9.55 -22.17
C LYS A 10 -8.23 9.30 -21.81
N LYS A 11 -9.19 9.86 -22.54
CA LYS A 11 -10.63 9.65 -22.37
C LYS A 11 -11.05 8.20 -22.64
N THR A 12 -10.39 7.54 -23.60
CA THR A 12 -10.62 6.12 -23.93
C THR A 12 -10.00 5.17 -22.91
N LEU A 13 -8.83 5.54 -22.33
CA LEU A 13 -8.10 4.72 -21.36
C LEU A 13 -8.60 4.92 -19.91
N TYR A 14 -9.08 6.13 -19.56
CA TYR A 14 -9.49 6.48 -18.19
C TYR A 14 -10.99 6.64 -17.99
N GLY A 15 -11.79 6.36 -19.01
CA GLY A 15 -13.25 6.43 -18.96
C GLY A 15 -13.81 7.86 -18.89
N THR A 16 -15.10 8.00 -19.18
CA THR A 16 -15.90 9.19 -18.89
C THR A 16 -16.29 9.20 -17.42
N ALA A 17 -16.49 10.37 -16.81
CA ALA A 17 -17.03 10.53 -15.48
C ALA A 17 -18.17 9.53 -15.21
N GLY A 18 -17.99 8.63 -14.23
CA GLY A 18 -18.94 7.55 -13.89
C GLY A 18 -18.39 6.14 -13.95
N ASN A 19 -17.42 5.84 -14.81
CA ASN A 19 -16.75 4.54 -14.87
C ASN A 19 -15.29 4.72 -14.43
N GLY A 20 -14.98 4.43 -13.17
CA GLY A 20 -13.65 4.60 -12.60
C GLY A 20 -12.54 3.91 -13.40
N SER A 21 -11.37 4.53 -13.48
CA SER A 21 -10.20 3.91 -14.08
C SER A 21 -9.71 2.77 -13.22
N THR A 22 -9.72 1.57 -13.75
CA THR A 22 -9.03 0.38 -13.22
C THR A 22 -7.60 0.28 -13.75
N VAL A 23 -7.17 1.21 -14.61
CA VAL A 23 -5.81 1.23 -15.15
C VAL A 23 -4.92 2.01 -14.18
N PRO A 24 -3.85 1.40 -13.65
CA PRO A 24 -2.89 2.10 -12.80
C PRO A 24 -2.28 3.27 -13.55
N LEU A 25 -2.00 4.36 -12.83
CA LEU A 25 -1.15 5.41 -13.37
C LEU A 25 0.25 4.85 -13.65
N THR A 26 0.84 5.23 -14.76
CA THR A 26 2.27 5.01 -14.98
C THR A 26 3.09 5.83 -13.99
N ASP A 27 4.36 5.45 -13.76
CA ASP A 27 5.23 6.19 -12.83
C ASP A 27 5.31 7.69 -13.19
N VAL A 28 5.36 8.02 -14.47
CA VAL A 28 5.41 9.42 -14.94
C VAL A 28 4.11 10.17 -14.63
N GLU A 29 2.97 9.53 -14.87
CA GLU A 29 1.65 10.11 -14.56
C GLU A 29 1.44 10.27 -13.07
N LEU A 30 1.84 9.29 -12.27
CA LEU A 30 1.78 9.34 -10.81
C LEU A 30 2.64 10.48 -10.25
N ILE A 31 3.89 10.62 -10.69
CA ILE A 31 4.77 11.72 -10.31
C ILE A 31 4.15 13.07 -10.69
N ALA A 32 3.67 13.19 -11.92
CA ALA A 32 3.03 14.42 -12.40
C ALA A 32 1.73 14.74 -11.67
N PHE A 33 0.96 13.73 -11.28
CA PHE A 33 -0.26 13.88 -10.48
C PHE A 33 0.07 14.40 -9.08
N LEU A 34 1.01 13.76 -8.37
CA LEU A 34 1.42 14.13 -7.01
C LEU A 34 2.12 15.49 -6.96
N ALA A 35 2.94 15.83 -7.97
CA ALA A 35 3.64 17.11 -8.03
C ALA A 35 2.68 18.32 -8.13
N ARG A 36 1.47 18.13 -8.67
CA ARG A 36 0.46 19.17 -8.74
C ARG A 36 -0.26 19.42 -7.42
N GLN A 37 -0.19 18.47 -6.48
CA GLN A 37 -0.91 18.60 -5.22
C GLN A 37 -0.14 19.51 -4.25
N ASN A 38 -0.78 20.61 -3.85
CA ASN A 38 -0.23 21.53 -2.84
C ASN A 38 -0.56 21.04 -1.43
N CYS A 39 0.21 20.07 -0.96
CA CYS A 39 0.05 19.47 0.36
C CYS A 39 1.38 18.90 0.86
N SER A 40 1.43 18.44 2.11
CA SER A 40 2.62 17.83 2.72
C SER A 40 3.03 16.54 2.00
N GLU A 41 4.29 16.14 2.12
CA GLU A 41 4.79 14.90 1.56
C GLU A 41 4.12 13.67 2.20
N THR A 42 3.76 13.74 3.47
CA THR A 42 2.98 12.70 4.16
C THR A 42 1.63 12.48 3.49
N ARG A 43 0.91 13.55 3.12
CA ARG A 43 -0.35 13.46 2.37
C ARG A 43 -0.15 12.85 0.99
N LYS A 44 0.88 13.29 0.26
CA LYS A 44 1.25 12.68 -1.04
C LYS A 44 1.58 11.20 -0.89
N HIS A 45 2.25 10.81 0.19
CA HIS A 45 2.60 9.42 0.48
C HIS A 45 1.35 8.56 0.74
N VAL A 46 0.39 9.04 1.52
CA VAL A 46 -0.91 8.37 1.71
C VAL A 46 -1.61 8.16 0.37
N VAL A 47 -1.71 9.20 -0.45
CA VAL A 47 -2.36 9.11 -1.77
C VAL A 47 -1.62 8.13 -2.70
N LYS A 48 -0.28 8.22 -2.78
CA LYS A 48 0.55 7.31 -3.57
C LYS A 48 0.35 5.85 -3.16
N THR A 49 0.28 5.60 -1.86
CA THR A 49 0.03 4.26 -1.31
C THR A 49 -1.32 3.73 -1.76
N GLY A 50 -2.39 4.50 -1.62
CA GLY A 50 -3.73 4.11 -2.11
C GLY A 50 -3.76 3.88 -3.62
N LEU A 51 -3.13 4.75 -4.40
CA LEU A 51 -3.04 4.64 -5.87
C LEU A 51 -2.28 3.39 -6.33
N SER A 52 -1.37 2.86 -5.50
CA SER A 52 -0.59 1.66 -5.83
C SER A 52 -1.44 0.40 -6.02
N LEU A 53 -2.66 0.36 -5.47
CA LEU A 53 -3.59 -0.77 -5.57
C LEU A 53 -4.61 -0.63 -6.70
N VAL A 54 -4.67 0.49 -7.40
CA VAL A 54 -5.64 0.71 -8.51
C VAL A 54 -5.50 -0.39 -9.55
N GLY A 55 -6.63 -1.04 -9.87
CA GLY A 55 -6.71 -2.14 -10.83
C GLY A 55 -6.06 -3.47 -10.40
N LYS A 56 -5.48 -3.53 -9.21
CA LYS A 56 -4.76 -4.74 -8.73
C LYS A 56 -5.53 -5.52 -7.68
N VAL A 57 -6.37 -4.86 -6.88
CA VAL A 57 -7.05 -5.47 -5.74
C VAL A 57 -8.57 -5.39 -5.95
N PRO A 58 -9.26 -6.53 -5.95
CA PRO A 58 -10.69 -6.59 -6.15
C PRO A 58 -11.46 -6.11 -4.91
N TYR A 59 -12.74 -5.80 -5.09
CA TYR A 59 -13.65 -5.57 -3.97
C TYR A 59 -14.04 -6.90 -3.32
N PHE A 60 -13.92 -6.96 -1.99
CA PHE A 60 -14.34 -8.12 -1.20
C PHE A 60 -15.04 -7.62 0.07
N TRP A 61 -16.32 -7.92 0.21
CA TRP A 61 -17.13 -7.50 1.36
C TRP A 61 -16.57 -8.06 2.68
N GLY A 62 -16.28 -7.18 3.65
CA GLY A 62 -15.57 -7.53 4.87
C GLY A 62 -14.07 -7.73 4.70
N GLY A 63 -13.52 -7.43 3.52
CA GLY A 63 -12.10 -7.60 3.22
C GLY A 63 -11.23 -6.60 3.95
N LYS A 64 -10.30 -7.11 4.74
CA LYS A 64 -9.30 -6.36 5.53
C LYS A 64 -7.93 -6.97 5.30
N SER A 65 -6.88 -6.17 5.51
CA SER A 65 -5.50 -6.64 5.41
C SER A 65 -4.58 -5.95 6.41
N ALA A 66 -3.48 -6.61 6.74
CA ALA A 66 -2.32 -5.98 7.35
C ALA A 66 -1.70 -4.95 6.39
N ALA A 67 -0.79 -4.11 6.91
CA ALA A 67 0.03 -3.22 6.07
C ALA A 67 0.85 -4.01 5.04
N GLY A 68 1.12 -3.37 3.90
CA GLY A 68 1.89 -3.96 2.82
C GLY A 68 1.08 -4.87 1.88
N TRP A 69 1.78 -5.48 0.94
CA TRP A 69 1.15 -6.39 -0.03
C TRP A 69 0.64 -7.66 0.65
N ASN A 70 -0.49 -8.17 0.19
CA ASN A 70 -1.05 -9.43 0.67
C ASN A 70 -1.17 -10.41 -0.50
N ASP A 71 -0.42 -11.51 -0.45
CA ASP A 71 -0.37 -12.53 -1.51
C ASP A 71 -1.69 -13.30 -1.66
N GLU A 72 -2.58 -13.21 -0.68
CA GLU A 72 -3.90 -13.82 -0.78
C GLU A 72 -4.88 -13.01 -1.64
N TRP A 73 -4.57 -11.75 -1.97
CA TRP A 73 -5.40 -10.98 -2.89
C TRP A 73 -5.54 -11.70 -4.23
N ASN A 74 -6.73 -11.58 -4.82
CA ASN A 74 -7.15 -12.28 -6.03
C ASN A 74 -7.33 -13.79 -5.88
N THR A 75 -7.05 -14.40 -4.72
CA THR A 75 -7.37 -15.82 -4.49
C THR A 75 -8.87 -15.99 -4.18
N PRO A 76 -9.49 -17.11 -4.61
CA PRO A 76 -10.89 -17.38 -4.30
C PRO A 76 -11.11 -17.54 -2.79
N LYS A 77 -12.01 -16.75 -2.19
CA LYS A 77 -12.41 -16.87 -0.78
C LYS A 77 -13.93 -16.77 -0.62
N LEU A 78 -14.45 -17.43 0.40
CA LEU A 78 -15.85 -17.33 0.79
C LEU A 78 -16.09 -15.99 1.50
N VAL A 79 -17.07 -15.23 1.03
CA VAL A 79 -17.55 -14.02 1.72
C VAL A 79 -18.37 -14.44 2.94
N THR A 80 -17.83 -14.25 4.14
CA THR A 80 -18.47 -14.64 5.41
C THR A 80 -19.15 -13.48 6.14
N ALA A 81 -18.73 -12.24 5.86
CA ALA A 81 -19.32 -11.04 6.47
C ALA A 81 -20.79 -10.90 6.05
N ALA A 82 -21.67 -10.67 7.03
CA ALA A 82 -23.10 -10.47 6.79
C ALA A 82 -23.38 -9.09 6.15
N GLY A 83 -24.58 -8.90 5.60
CA GLY A 83 -25.07 -7.59 5.13
C GLY A 83 -24.74 -7.26 3.67
N SER A 84 -24.32 -8.24 2.85
CA SER A 84 -24.09 -8.05 1.41
C SER A 84 -24.83 -9.12 0.60
N THR A 85 -25.21 -8.76 -0.63
CA THR A 85 -25.73 -9.74 -1.61
C THR A 85 -24.67 -10.76 -2.04
N THR A 86 -23.40 -10.51 -1.72
CA THR A 86 -22.28 -11.43 -1.99
C THR A 86 -22.01 -12.40 -0.83
N THR A 87 -22.62 -12.20 0.34
CA THR A 87 -22.45 -13.10 1.49
C THR A 87 -22.80 -14.54 1.10
N GLY A 88 -21.95 -15.49 1.47
CA GLY A 88 -22.09 -16.91 1.13
C GLY A 88 -21.60 -17.27 -0.29
N THR A 89 -21.06 -16.33 -1.07
CA THR A 89 -20.48 -16.61 -2.39
C THR A 89 -18.95 -16.61 -2.35
N ILE A 90 -18.32 -17.35 -3.27
CA ILE A 90 -16.87 -17.33 -3.45
C ILE A 90 -16.53 -16.17 -4.39
N ARG A 91 -15.60 -15.32 -3.96
CA ARG A 91 -15.12 -14.15 -4.70
C ARG A 91 -13.59 -14.04 -4.64
N PRO A 92 -12.95 -13.37 -5.62
CA PRO A 92 -11.55 -13.01 -5.47
C PRO A 92 -11.36 -12.17 -4.21
N PHE A 93 -10.46 -12.59 -3.32
CA PHE A 93 -10.19 -11.86 -2.08
C PHE A 93 -9.55 -10.50 -2.35
N GLY A 94 -9.95 -9.51 -1.59
CA GLY A 94 -9.49 -8.14 -1.71
C GLY A 94 -9.93 -7.29 -0.52
N LEU A 95 -10.22 -6.02 -0.76
CA LEU A 95 -10.57 -5.05 0.27
C LEU A 95 -11.96 -4.48 0.02
N ASP A 96 -12.76 -4.28 1.08
CA ASP A 96 -13.92 -3.39 1.01
C ASP A 96 -13.48 -1.91 1.12
N CYS A 97 -14.41 -0.97 1.09
CA CYS A 97 -14.10 0.46 1.09
C CYS A 97 -13.32 0.89 2.36
N SER A 98 -13.79 0.49 3.54
CA SER A 98 -13.15 0.82 4.82
C SER A 98 -11.88 -0.01 5.07
N GLY A 99 -11.78 -1.21 4.54
CA GLY A 99 -10.55 -2.00 4.54
C GLY A 99 -9.47 -1.41 3.66
N PHE A 100 -9.85 -0.81 2.54
CA PHE A 100 -8.92 -0.08 1.67
C PHE A 100 -8.36 1.17 2.35
N SER A 101 -9.20 2.01 2.95
CA SER A 101 -8.72 3.19 3.66
C SER A 101 -7.84 2.82 4.85
N ASP A 102 -8.26 1.85 5.69
CA ASP A 102 -7.46 1.34 6.80
C ASP A 102 -6.11 0.78 6.33
N TRP A 103 -6.09 -0.05 5.28
CA TRP A 103 -4.86 -0.56 4.71
C TRP A 103 -3.94 0.55 4.21
N THR A 104 -4.51 1.56 3.54
CA THR A 104 -3.74 2.69 3.01
C THR A 104 -3.02 3.44 4.11
N TYR A 105 -3.72 3.78 5.19
CA TYR A 105 -3.13 4.50 6.32
C TYR A 105 -2.16 3.65 7.14
N LYS A 106 -2.48 2.37 7.36
CA LYS A 106 -1.53 1.42 7.96
C LYS A 106 -0.23 1.32 7.19
N THR A 107 -0.34 1.24 5.86
CA THR A 107 0.82 1.07 4.98
C THR A 107 1.62 2.35 4.84
N ALA A 108 0.96 3.50 4.69
CA ALA A 108 1.61 4.78 4.45
C ALA A 108 2.23 5.39 5.72
N VAL A 109 1.51 5.36 6.83
CA VAL A 109 1.87 6.12 8.05
C VAL A 109 1.78 5.31 9.34
N GLY A 110 1.56 4.00 9.25
CA GLY A 110 1.51 3.11 10.42
C GLY A 110 0.28 3.28 11.31
N VAL A 111 -0.75 3.99 10.86
CA VAL A 111 -1.97 4.29 11.62
C VAL A 111 -3.11 3.36 11.21
N SER A 112 -3.68 2.61 12.16
CA SER A 112 -4.88 1.79 11.94
C SER A 112 -6.15 2.60 12.14
N LEU A 113 -7.10 2.49 11.19
CA LEU A 113 -8.41 3.14 11.23
C LEU A 113 -9.54 2.21 11.70
N ASN A 114 -9.21 1.09 12.39
CA ASN A 114 -10.16 0.11 12.92
C ASN A 114 -11.19 -0.46 11.94
N GLY A 115 -10.93 -0.41 10.65
CA GLY A 115 -11.55 -1.22 9.61
C GLY A 115 -13.05 -1.07 9.32
N ALA A 116 -13.82 -0.24 10.01
CA ALA A 116 -15.23 0.02 9.72
C ALA A 116 -15.44 1.50 9.35
N SER A 117 -16.36 1.78 8.42
CA SER A 117 -16.61 3.16 7.98
C SER A 117 -17.10 4.09 9.10
N TRP A 118 -17.95 3.59 9.98
CA TRP A 118 -18.42 4.36 11.16
C TRP A 118 -17.30 4.64 12.16
N SER A 119 -16.37 3.70 12.42
CA SER A 119 -15.22 3.95 13.28
C SER A 119 -14.31 5.02 12.70
N GLN A 120 -14.07 4.98 11.39
CA GLN A 120 -13.30 6.00 10.67
C GLN A 120 -13.97 7.37 10.68
N TRP A 121 -15.32 7.38 10.66
CA TRP A 121 -16.08 8.60 10.85
C TRP A 121 -15.86 9.18 12.25
N ASP A 122 -15.95 8.36 13.30
CA ASP A 122 -15.78 8.79 14.69
C ASP A 122 -14.33 9.27 14.98
N GLU A 123 -13.34 8.70 14.32
CA GLU A 123 -11.93 9.09 14.41
C GLU A 123 -11.57 10.33 13.59
N SER A 124 -12.55 10.99 12.99
CA SER A 124 -12.36 12.13 12.09
C SER A 124 -13.25 13.31 12.48
N TYR A 125 -12.90 14.51 12.03
CA TYR A 125 -13.71 15.71 12.19
C TYR A 125 -14.12 16.29 10.83
N ALA A 126 -15.26 17.01 10.81
CA ALA A 126 -15.78 17.63 9.59
C ALA A 126 -14.88 18.75 9.10
N ILE A 127 -14.71 18.84 7.79
CA ILE A 127 -14.04 19.92 7.08
C ILE A 127 -14.92 20.43 5.94
N THR A 128 -14.66 21.64 5.47
CA THR A 128 -15.34 22.23 4.31
C THR A 128 -14.70 21.75 2.99
N ALA A 129 -15.36 22.03 1.89
CA ALA A 129 -14.84 21.72 0.56
C ALA A 129 -13.54 22.51 0.22
N GLU A 130 -13.38 23.69 0.79
CA GLU A 130 -12.22 24.55 0.64
C GLU A 130 -11.02 24.07 1.46
N GLU A 131 -11.27 23.39 2.56
CA GLU A 131 -10.24 22.80 3.43
C GLU A 131 -9.75 21.42 2.97
N LEU A 132 -10.43 20.85 1.94
CA LEU A 132 -10.16 19.49 1.45
C LEU A 132 -8.74 19.38 0.89
N LEU A 133 -7.93 18.51 1.47
CA LEU A 133 -6.55 18.23 1.07
C LEU A 133 -6.37 16.74 0.75
N PRO A 134 -5.45 16.37 -0.15
CA PRO A 134 -5.13 14.98 -0.43
C PRO A 134 -4.91 14.16 0.84
N GLY A 135 -5.48 12.95 0.88
CA GLY A 135 -5.50 12.12 2.07
C GLY A 135 -6.73 12.31 2.97
N ASP A 136 -7.50 13.38 2.87
CA ASP A 136 -8.76 13.50 3.62
C ASP A 136 -9.79 12.47 3.14
N LEU A 137 -10.79 12.19 3.95
CA LEU A 137 -11.81 11.18 3.67
C LEU A 137 -13.12 11.83 3.16
N GLY A 138 -13.76 11.14 2.23
CA GLY A 138 -15.13 11.39 1.83
C GLY A 138 -16.03 10.24 2.27
N PHE A 139 -17.16 10.56 2.90
CA PHE A 139 -18.14 9.56 3.32
C PHE A 139 -19.45 9.77 2.60
N LEU A 140 -19.99 8.69 2.04
CA LEU A 140 -21.35 8.65 1.50
C LEU A 140 -22.28 8.03 2.52
N MET A 141 -23.34 8.76 2.90
CA MET A 141 -24.41 8.25 3.74
C MET A 141 -25.38 7.38 2.92
N ASP A 142 -25.96 6.37 3.56
CA ASP A 142 -27.07 5.61 3.01
C ASP A 142 -28.26 6.53 2.67
N ASP A 143 -29.04 6.17 1.64
CA ASP A 143 -30.18 6.98 1.21
C ASP A 143 -31.29 7.05 2.26
N ASP A 144 -31.39 6.06 3.16
CA ASP A 144 -32.32 6.03 4.29
C ASP A 144 -31.77 6.70 5.57
N GLY A 145 -30.54 7.22 5.52
CA GLY A 145 -29.86 7.84 6.66
C GLY A 145 -29.40 6.84 7.74
N GLY A 146 -29.42 5.53 7.43
CA GLY A 146 -29.14 4.45 8.38
C GLY A 146 -27.66 4.29 8.73
N GLY A 147 -26.76 4.94 8.03
CA GLY A 147 -25.32 4.84 8.29
C GLY A 147 -24.44 5.34 7.16
N TRP A 148 -23.14 5.09 7.28
CA TRP A 148 -22.17 5.42 6.26
C TRP A 148 -21.93 4.22 5.35
N ASN A 149 -22.41 4.32 4.12
CA ASN A 149 -22.36 3.24 3.12
C ASN A 149 -20.97 3.07 2.52
N HIS A 150 -20.26 4.19 2.34
CA HIS A 150 -19.01 4.17 1.61
C HIS A 150 -18.01 5.18 2.15
N VAL A 151 -16.72 4.85 2.07
CA VAL A 151 -15.61 5.76 2.39
C VAL A 151 -14.60 5.78 1.24
N LEU A 152 -14.11 6.97 0.94
CA LEU A 152 -13.15 7.26 -0.11
C LEU A 152 -12.00 8.08 0.46
N ILE A 153 -10.83 8.01 -0.19
CA ILE A 153 -9.70 8.90 0.10
C ILE A 153 -9.61 9.94 -1.00
N PHE A 154 -9.58 11.21 -0.63
CA PHE A 154 -9.36 12.27 -1.59
C PHE A 154 -7.94 12.19 -2.15
N ALA A 155 -7.80 11.95 -3.44
CA ALA A 155 -6.50 11.82 -4.09
C ALA A 155 -5.91 13.18 -4.50
N GLY A 156 -6.74 14.19 -4.64
CA GLY A 156 -6.36 15.52 -5.12
C GLY A 156 -7.06 15.92 -6.40
N TYR A 157 -6.44 16.80 -7.16
CA TYR A 157 -6.99 17.36 -8.39
C TYR A 157 -6.24 16.85 -9.61
N ASP A 158 -6.97 16.56 -10.69
CA ASP A 158 -6.36 16.27 -11.99
C ASP A 158 -5.82 17.56 -12.68
N ALA A 159 -5.40 17.45 -13.92
CA ALA A 159 -4.84 18.58 -14.68
C ALA A 159 -5.91 19.63 -15.04
N GLU A 160 -7.17 19.24 -15.05
CA GLU A 160 -8.35 20.06 -15.35
C GLU A 160 -8.96 20.66 -14.08
N GLY A 161 -8.39 20.38 -12.88
CA GLY A 161 -8.90 20.83 -11.59
C GLY A 161 -10.09 20.02 -11.06
N THR A 162 -10.33 18.82 -11.60
CA THR A 162 -11.40 17.94 -11.16
C THR A 162 -10.97 17.18 -9.91
N ARG A 163 -11.83 17.05 -8.92
CA ARG A 163 -11.57 16.26 -7.72
C ARG A 163 -11.50 14.77 -8.03
N MET A 164 -10.42 14.15 -7.65
CA MET A 164 -10.15 12.71 -7.85
C MET A 164 -10.18 11.97 -6.52
N TRP A 165 -10.82 10.81 -6.51
CA TRP A 165 -10.98 9.97 -5.34
C TRP A 165 -10.44 8.57 -5.61
N VAL A 166 -9.67 8.02 -4.68
CA VAL A 166 -9.22 6.63 -4.72
C VAL A 166 -9.98 5.83 -3.66
N HIS A 167 -10.58 4.72 -4.07
CA HIS A 167 -11.40 3.90 -3.18
C HIS A 167 -11.59 2.49 -3.72
N SER A 168 -11.99 1.54 -2.85
CA SER A 168 -12.43 0.22 -3.29
C SER A 168 -13.95 0.25 -3.53
N SER A 169 -14.33 0.13 -4.80
CA SER A 169 -15.72 0.20 -5.28
C SER A 169 -16.33 -1.18 -5.45
N GLY A 170 -17.56 -1.35 -4.94
CA GLY A 170 -18.30 -2.61 -5.06
C GLY A 170 -18.41 -3.10 -6.50
N GLY A 171 -18.09 -4.38 -6.72
CA GLY A 171 -18.12 -5.02 -8.03
C GLY A 171 -16.94 -4.72 -8.96
N ILE A 172 -16.06 -3.76 -8.61
CA ILE A 172 -14.93 -3.35 -9.45
C ILE A 172 -13.59 -3.61 -8.73
N GLY A 173 -13.42 -3.13 -7.49
CA GLY A 173 -12.17 -3.12 -6.74
C GLY A 173 -11.61 -1.71 -6.58
N VAL A 174 -10.29 -1.60 -6.41
CA VAL A 174 -9.64 -0.30 -6.21
C VAL A 174 -9.57 0.48 -7.50
N ILE A 175 -10.13 1.70 -7.49
CA ILE A 175 -10.23 2.60 -8.64
C ILE A 175 -9.85 4.03 -8.27
N LEU A 176 -9.49 4.83 -9.27
CA LEU A 176 -9.33 6.29 -9.19
C LEU A 176 -10.37 6.94 -10.09
N ASN A 177 -11.27 7.76 -9.56
CA ASN A 177 -12.29 8.46 -10.34
C ASN A 177 -12.84 9.70 -9.63
N THR A 178 -13.76 10.39 -10.29
CA THR A 178 -14.74 11.30 -9.68
C THR A 178 -16.07 10.58 -9.68
N PRO A 179 -16.58 10.08 -8.55
CA PRO A 179 -17.84 9.35 -8.52
C PRO A 179 -19.02 10.28 -8.81
N SER A 180 -20.07 9.74 -9.42
CA SER A 180 -21.29 10.53 -9.76
C SER A 180 -22.01 11.12 -8.55
N TYR A 181 -21.74 10.56 -7.35
CA TYR A 181 -22.27 11.03 -6.07
C TYR A 181 -21.29 11.96 -5.32
N GLU A 182 -20.23 12.46 -5.97
CA GLU A 182 -19.19 13.30 -5.33
C GLU A 182 -19.80 14.48 -4.55
N GLY A 183 -20.80 15.16 -5.09
CA GLY A 183 -21.48 16.28 -4.44
C GLY A 183 -22.32 15.92 -3.21
N ARG A 184 -22.46 14.62 -2.87
CA ARG A 184 -23.17 14.12 -1.67
C ARG A 184 -22.19 13.67 -0.58
N LEU A 185 -20.87 13.75 -0.81
CA LEU A 185 -19.87 13.32 0.16
C LEU A 185 -19.77 14.31 1.34
N SER A 186 -19.72 13.76 2.54
CA SER A 186 -19.30 14.49 3.73
C SER A 186 -17.78 14.41 3.83
N TYR A 187 -17.09 15.55 3.83
CA TYR A 187 -15.63 15.61 3.89
C TYR A 187 -15.16 15.62 5.33
N ARG A 188 -14.16 14.79 5.62
CA ARG A 188 -13.63 14.66 6.98
C ARG A 188 -12.12 14.43 6.98
N ARG A 189 -11.47 14.90 8.04
CA ARG A 189 -10.04 14.70 8.30
C ARG A 189 -9.83 13.86 9.53
N LEU A 190 -8.97 12.85 9.42
CA LEU A 190 -8.62 11.99 10.56
C LEU A 190 -7.87 12.80 11.62
N SER A 191 -8.32 12.70 12.87
CA SER A 191 -7.71 13.36 14.01
C SER A 191 -6.47 12.64 14.55
N ILE A 192 -6.35 11.34 14.23
CA ILE A 192 -5.29 10.45 14.72
C ILE A 192 -4.07 10.39 13.79
N VAL A 193 -4.09 11.12 12.66
CA VAL A 193 -3.01 11.16 11.68
C VAL A 193 -2.28 12.49 11.75
N ASP A 194 -0.98 12.45 11.97
CA ASP A 194 -0.11 13.61 11.82
C ASP A 194 0.27 13.79 10.35
N TYR A 195 -0.46 14.63 9.65
CA TYR A 195 -0.24 14.90 8.23
C TYR A 195 0.98 15.79 7.94
N ASP A 196 1.56 16.40 8.95
CA ASP A 196 2.74 17.25 8.85
C ASP A 196 4.00 16.53 9.36
N ALA A 197 3.86 15.29 9.87
CA ALA A 197 4.99 14.46 10.21
C ALA A 197 5.96 14.37 9.02
N PRO A 198 7.26 14.53 9.22
CA PRO A 198 8.21 14.41 8.14
C PRO A 198 8.18 12.96 7.61
N VAL A 199 7.94 12.81 6.31
CA VAL A 199 8.26 11.56 5.63
C VAL A 199 9.77 11.40 5.74
N VAL A 200 10.22 10.29 6.27
CA VAL A 200 11.66 10.00 6.36
C VAL A 200 12.17 9.84 4.93
N ASN A 201 12.64 10.94 4.35
CA ASN A 201 13.24 10.94 3.02
C ASN A 201 14.56 10.20 3.08
N SER A 202 14.61 9.04 2.45
CA SER A 202 15.86 8.33 2.18
C SER A 202 16.51 8.87 0.93
N PRO A 203 17.83 8.86 0.83
CA PRO A 203 18.54 9.13 -0.42
C PRO A 203 18.11 8.22 -1.59
N ASN A 204 17.33 7.18 -1.35
CA ASN A 204 16.85 6.20 -2.33
C ASN A 204 15.35 6.31 -2.67
N GLY A 205 14.65 7.38 -2.27
CA GLY A 205 13.23 7.61 -2.55
C GLY A 205 12.34 7.67 -1.31
N GLU A 206 11.03 7.82 -1.51
CA GLU A 206 10.06 7.85 -0.43
C GLU A 206 9.85 6.48 0.20
N ALA A 207 9.70 6.46 1.53
CA ALA A 207 9.31 5.26 2.26
C ALA A 207 7.91 4.79 1.82
N LEU A 208 7.76 3.50 1.54
CA LEU A 208 6.45 2.91 1.28
C LEU A 208 5.71 2.67 2.60
N TYR A 209 6.37 2.05 3.56
CA TYR A 209 5.85 1.79 4.92
C TYR A 209 6.97 1.34 5.85
N THR A 210 6.68 1.36 7.16
CA THR A 210 7.54 0.81 8.21
C THR A 210 6.91 -0.44 8.80
N LEU A 211 7.74 -1.34 9.32
CA LEU A 211 7.31 -2.53 10.04
C LEU A 211 8.33 -2.90 11.11
N GLU A 212 7.87 -3.54 12.17
CA GLU A 212 8.76 -4.16 13.14
C GLU A 212 9.28 -5.48 12.58
N VAL A 213 10.60 -5.68 12.62
CA VAL A 213 11.26 -6.88 12.12
C VAL A 213 12.18 -7.49 13.13
N GLU A 214 12.23 -8.82 13.14
CA GLU A 214 13.29 -9.59 13.78
C GLU A 214 14.45 -9.75 12.80
N VAL A 215 15.59 -9.21 13.14
CA VAL A 215 16.81 -9.28 12.34
C VAL A 215 17.69 -10.42 12.79
N THR A 216 18.13 -11.24 11.86
CA THR A 216 19.15 -12.28 12.02
C THR A 216 20.27 -12.07 11.00
N HIS A 217 21.34 -12.86 11.07
CA HIS A 217 22.49 -12.74 10.20
C HIS A 217 22.95 -14.10 9.71
N TYR A 218 23.31 -14.20 8.42
CA TYR A 218 23.83 -15.42 7.80
C TYR A 218 25.04 -15.16 6.92
N CYS A 219 25.79 -16.21 6.63
CA CYS A 219 26.86 -16.20 5.62
C CYS A 219 26.70 -17.39 4.67
N ALA A 220 27.40 -17.37 3.55
CA ALA A 220 27.31 -18.42 2.52
C ALA A 220 28.03 -19.74 2.90
N CYS A 221 28.16 -20.07 4.18
CA CYS A 221 28.80 -21.30 4.64
C CYS A 221 27.80 -22.45 4.83
N ALA A 222 28.30 -23.69 4.85
CA ALA A 222 27.45 -24.88 5.04
C ALA A 222 26.70 -24.91 6.37
N LYS A 223 27.15 -24.20 7.41
CA LYS A 223 26.43 -24.07 8.68
C LYS A 223 25.18 -23.20 8.58
N CYS A 224 25.23 -22.14 7.76
CA CYS A 224 24.10 -21.23 7.54
C CYS A 224 23.17 -21.72 6.42
N CYS A 225 23.74 -22.22 5.31
CA CYS A 225 23.01 -22.52 4.07
C CYS A 225 22.88 -24.01 3.76
N GLY A 226 23.44 -24.91 4.60
CA GLY A 226 23.37 -26.35 4.36
C GLY A 226 23.92 -26.76 2.98
N SER A 227 23.14 -27.51 2.22
CA SER A 227 23.48 -27.92 0.84
C SER A 227 23.49 -26.77 -0.16
N ASN A 228 22.90 -25.60 0.17
CA ASN A 228 22.82 -24.42 -0.69
C ASN A 228 24.03 -23.47 -0.51
N ALA A 229 25.08 -23.88 0.22
CA ALA A 229 26.27 -23.09 0.48
C ALA A 229 27.18 -22.92 -0.75
N GLN A 230 26.60 -22.39 -1.85
CA GLN A 230 27.30 -22.17 -3.12
C GLN A 230 27.70 -20.70 -3.35
N GLY A 231 27.39 -19.83 -2.37
CA GLY A 231 27.65 -18.40 -2.48
C GLY A 231 26.71 -17.66 -3.42
N LEU A 232 25.66 -18.33 -3.94
CA LEU A 232 24.60 -17.73 -4.76
C LEU A 232 23.35 -17.51 -3.92
N THR A 233 22.71 -16.37 -4.13
CA THR A 233 21.39 -16.05 -3.58
C THR A 233 20.29 -16.74 -4.39
N ALA A 234 19.09 -16.82 -3.84
CA ALA A 234 17.93 -17.37 -4.55
C ALA A 234 17.52 -16.56 -5.81
N SER A 235 17.93 -15.30 -5.93
CA SER A 235 17.80 -14.50 -7.17
C SER A 235 18.86 -14.82 -8.22
N GLY A 236 19.80 -15.72 -7.94
CA GLY A 236 20.89 -16.12 -8.84
C GLY A 236 22.12 -15.20 -8.83
N LYS A 237 22.18 -14.22 -7.93
CA LYS A 237 23.32 -13.32 -7.79
C LYS A 237 24.36 -13.88 -6.82
N GLN A 238 25.62 -13.46 -6.97
CA GLN A 238 26.64 -13.72 -5.97
C GLN A 238 26.27 -13.01 -4.67
N ALA A 239 26.25 -13.72 -3.55
CA ALA A 239 25.92 -13.16 -2.25
C ALA A 239 26.93 -12.06 -1.87
N ALA A 240 26.44 -10.91 -1.48
CA ALA A 240 27.23 -9.73 -1.18
C ALA A 240 26.64 -8.92 -0.01
N VAL A 241 27.50 -8.14 0.67
CA VAL A 241 27.06 -7.19 1.69
C VAL A 241 26.04 -6.20 1.09
N GLY A 242 24.97 -5.91 1.84
CA GLY A 242 23.84 -5.14 1.36
C GLY A 242 22.68 -6.00 0.84
N MET A 243 22.82 -7.33 0.81
CA MET A 243 21.74 -8.25 0.47
C MET A 243 21.11 -8.87 1.72
N VAL A 244 19.82 -9.17 1.63
CA VAL A 244 19.07 -9.85 2.71
C VAL A 244 18.21 -10.96 2.15
N ALA A 245 17.97 -11.99 2.98
CA ALA A 245 16.94 -12.97 2.77
C ALA A 245 15.67 -12.56 3.52
N MET A 246 14.54 -12.61 2.82
CA MET A 246 13.20 -12.38 3.36
C MET A 246 12.22 -13.40 2.76
N SER A 247 11.00 -13.45 3.33
CA SER A 247 9.88 -14.21 2.78
C SER A 247 9.62 -13.81 1.31
N SER A 248 9.08 -14.73 0.51
CA SER A 248 8.64 -14.48 -0.88
C SER A 248 7.54 -13.40 -0.97
N HIS A 249 6.92 -13.05 0.15
CA HIS A 249 6.06 -11.85 0.28
C HIS A 249 6.77 -10.56 -0.21
N TYR A 250 8.09 -10.47 -0.08
CA TYR A 250 8.90 -9.37 -0.58
C TYR A 250 9.63 -9.80 -1.85
N PRO A 251 9.18 -9.38 -3.06
CA PRO A 251 9.83 -9.73 -4.31
C PRO A 251 11.33 -9.39 -4.32
N PHE A 252 12.12 -10.12 -5.12
CA PHE A 252 13.54 -9.75 -5.31
C PHE A 252 13.67 -8.33 -5.84
N GLY A 253 14.67 -7.61 -5.33
CA GLY A 253 14.86 -6.19 -5.61
C GLY A 253 14.09 -5.24 -4.67
N THR A 254 13.31 -5.77 -3.72
CA THR A 254 12.72 -4.95 -2.64
C THR A 254 13.83 -4.26 -1.86
N GLN A 255 13.69 -2.95 -1.63
CA GLN A 255 14.63 -2.15 -0.86
C GLN A 255 14.10 -1.91 0.55
N ILE A 256 14.88 -2.29 1.54
CA ILE A 256 14.57 -2.16 2.97
C ILE A 256 15.70 -1.46 3.71
N MET A 257 15.38 -0.44 4.50
CA MET A 257 16.32 0.22 5.40
C MET A 257 16.17 -0.34 6.80
N ILE A 258 17.30 -0.70 7.41
CA ILE A 258 17.39 -1.20 8.78
C ILE A 258 18.51 -0.43 9.46
N ASN A 259 18.19 0.26 10.57
CA ASN A 259 19.17 1.04 11.34
C ASN A 259 20.03 1.99 10.47
N GLY A 260 19.41 2.68 9.52
CA GLY A 260 20.08 3.64 8.62
C GLY A 260 20.86 3.02 7.46
N THR A 261 20.90 1.69 7.33
CA THR A 261 21.57 0.99 6.24
C THR A 261 20.53 0.44 5.25
N MET A 262 20.73 0.70 3.97
CA MET A 262 19.87 0.18 2.90
C MET A 262 20.31 -1.23 2.49
N TYR A 263 19.35 -2.14 2.40
CA TYR A 263 19.52 -3.50 1.93
C TYR A 263 18.57 -3.79 0.76
N THR A 264 18.92 -4.80 -0.03
CA THR A 264 18.08 -5.31 -1.12
C THR A 264 17.73 -6.78 -0.87
N VAL A 265 16.47 -7.13 -1.03
CA VAL A 265 16.01 -8.52 -0.95
C VAL A 265 16.47 -9.25 -2.21
N GLU A 266 17.41 -10.17 -2.04
CA GLU A 266 17.99 -10.96 -3.14
C GLU A 266 18.04 -12.45 -2.79
N ASP A 267 17.66 -12.80 -1.56
CA ASP A 267 17.73 -14.19 -1.11
C ASP A 267 16.44 -14.66 -0.44
N ARG A 268 16.34 -15.96 -0.25
CA ARG A 268 15.25 -16.64 0.47
C ARG A 268 15.85 -17.48 1.58
N GLY A 269 15.16 -17.51 2.69
CA GLY A 269 15.54 -18.37 3.82
C GLY A 269 14.76 -19.66 3.87
N GLY A 270 15.08 -20.51 4.85
CA GLY A 270 14.27 -21.68 5.17
C GLY A 270 12.89 -21.29 5.74
N SER A 271 12.10 -22.29 6.14
CA SER A 271 10.73 -22.11 6.62
C SER A 271 10.57 -21.04 7.73
N GLY A 272 11.61 -20.86 8.56
CA GLY A 272 11.59 -19.84 9.61
C GLY A 272 11.62 -18.39 9.10
N ILE A 273 12.08 -18.14 7.87
CA ILE A 273 12.05 -16.86 7.19
C ILE A 273 10.87 -16.79 6.24
N GLU A 274 10.67 -17.85 5.45
CA GLU A 274 9.59 -17.90 4.46
C GLU A 274 8.20 -17.72 5.10
N ASN A 275 7.95 -18.34 6.24
CA ASN A 275 6.68 -18.27 6.95
C ASN A 275 6.56 -17.08 7.92
N ASN A 276 7.53 -16.16 7.92
CA ASN A 276 7.51 -15.00 8.81
C ASN A 276 7.89 -13.72 8.05
N ILE A 277 6.88 -12.96 7.64
CA ILE A 277 7.04 -11.68 6.91
C ILE A 277 7.75 -10.61 7.74
N HIS A 278 7.86 -10.77 9.05
CA HIS A 278 8.56 -9.88 9.97
C HIS A 278 10.00 -10.33 10.27
N ARG A 279 10.56 -11.27 9.51
CA ARG A 279 11.95 -11.70 9.68
C ARG A 279 12.82 -11.31 8.51
N VAL A 280 13.97 -10.70 8.83
CA VAL A 280 15.00 -10.32 7.87
C VAL A 280 16.30 -10.99 8.25
N ASP A 281 16.94 -11.69 7.33
CA ASP A 281 18.24 -12.32 7.54
C ASP A 281 19.31 -11.59 6.70
N ILE A 282 20.21 -10.88 7.35
CA ILE A 282 21.20 -10.02 6.72
C ILE A 282 22.42 -10.85 6.34
N TYR A 283 22.82 -10.77 5.06
CA TYR A 283 24.06 -11.41 4.62
C TYR A 283 25.29 -10.69 5.20
N VAL A 284 26.20 -11.47 5.76
CA VAL A 284 27.54 -11.06 6.18
C VAL A 284 28.57 -12.07 5.65
N PRO A 285 29.80 -11.65 5.29
CA PRO A 285 30.75 -12.54 4.63
C PRO A 285 31.34 -13.61 5.55
N ASP A 286 31.30 -13.42 6.88
CA ASP A 286 31.98 -14.28 7.86
C ASP A 286 31.00 -14.87 8.88
N HIS A 287 31.15 -16.19 9.15
CA HIS A 287 30.29 -16.91 10.08
C HIS A 287 30.41 -16.42 11.53
N GLN A 288 31.61 -16.09 11.97
CA GLN A 288 31.79 -15.58 13.33
C GLN A 288 31.21 -14.17 13.47
N GLN A 289 31.22 -13.38 12.41
CA GLN A 289 30.52 -12.09 12.36
C GLN A 289 29.01 -12.29 12.50
N ALA A 290 28.41 -13.23 11.76
CA ALA A 290 26.99 -13.54 11.88
C ALA A 290 26.59 -13.91 13.30
N LEU A 291 27.38 -14.74 13.96
CA LEU A 291 27.15 -15.16 15.36
C LEU A 291 27.26 -13.99 16.35
N ARG A 292 28.26 -13.10 16.18
CA ARG A 292 28.45 -11.93 17.06
C ARG A 292 27.34 -10.89 16.92
N MET A 293 26.80 -10.69 15.72
CA MET A 293 25.71 -9.75 15.47
C MET A 293 24.38 -10.22 16.05
N GLY A 294 24.23 -11.53 16.22
CA GLY A 294 23.12 -12.13 16.96
C GLY A 294 21.76 -11.88 16.32
N ARG A 295 20.76 -11.76 17.20
CA ARG A 295 19.36 -11.54 16.85
C ARG A 295 18.81 -10.36 17.65
N TYR A 296 18.05 -9.48 16.98
CA TYR A 296 17.39 -8.33 17.62
C TYR A 296 16.13 -7.92 16.86
N THR A 297 15.27 -7.14 17.51
CA THR A 297 14.08 -6.54 16.91
C THR A 297 14.31 -5.04 16.71
N THR A 298 13.86 -4.52 15.57
CA THR A 298 13.94 -3.09 15.25
C THR A 298 12.85 -2.71 14.24
N THR A 299 12.63 -1.41 14.07
CA THR A 299 11.80 -0.90 12.98
C THR A 299 12.62 -0.87 11.69
N ALA A 300 12.07 -1.47 10.65
CA ALA A 300 12.60 -1.38 9.28
C ALA A 300 11.66 -0.55 8.42
N THR A 301 12.19 0.03 7.35
CA THR A 301 11.43 0.85 6.40
C THR A 301 11.58 0.27 4.99
N ILE A 302 10.46 -0.04 4.34
CA ILE A 302 10.43 -0.46 2.93
C ILE A 302 10.34 0.79 2.06
N TYR A 303 11.25 0.92 1.10
CA TYR A 303 11.31 2.05 0.16
C TYR A 303 10.83 1.70 -1.23
N ARG A 304 10.99 0.45 -1.63
CA ARG A 304 10.62 -0.05 -2.95
C ARG A 304 10.29 -1.52 -2.85
N LEU A 305 9.19 -1.95 -3.43
CA LEU A 305 8.97 -3.37 -3.70
C LEU A 305 9.70 -3.76 -5.00
N GLY A 306 10.26 -4.95 -5.01
CA GLY A 306 10.87 -5.55 -6.20
C GLY A 306 9.84 -5.91 -7.27
N ARG A 307 10.32 -6.54 -8.33
CA ARG A 307 9.49 -7.02 -9.46
C ARG A 307 9.46 -8.53 -9.48
#